data_b9979ecce72d13444e263213deb816f3
#
_entry.id   b9979ecce72d13444e263213deb816f3
#
_cell.length_a   1.000
_cell.length_b   1.000
_cell.length_c   1.000
_cell.angle_alpha   90.00
_cell.angle_beta   90.00
_cell.angle_gamma   90.00
#
_symmetry.space_group_name_H-M   'P 1'
#
loop_
_entity.id
_entity.type
_entity.pdbx_description
1 polymer ?
#
loop_
_entity_poly.entity_id
_entity_poly.type
_entity_poly.pdbx_seq_one_letter_code
_entity_poly.pdbx_strand_id
1 'polypeptide(L)'
;MGHADPSKFRASMNNKILPALILVALASVVLPVGAEKADRNKPMNIESDTLRYDDLKQVSIFTGRVVLTKGTIVIRGAQIEVRQDPDGYQYGLVTGAPDKLAFFRQKRDGVEEFIEGEGETIYYDGKADTVTFTQKAQLRRYRGTALGDEVTGAVIVYENLTDKFSVDGNVKQTPSGTSSTSSGRVRAMLTPKPDTAAGPAK
;
A
#
# COMPACT_ATOMS: atom_id res chain seq x y z
N MET A 1 72.74 39.45 42.24
CA MET A 1 73.12 38.45 41.26
C MET A 1 72.62 37.12 41.80
N GLY A 2 71.57 36.59 41.32
CA GLY A 2 70.90 35.33 41.68
C GLY A 2 70.05 34.85 40.50
N HIS A 3 70.64 33.92 39.80
CA HIS A 3 70.02 33.26 38.67
C HIS A 3 68.94 32.30 39.18
N ALA A 4 67.67 32.50 38.71
CA ALA A 4 66.59 31.56 38.99
C ALA A 4 66.40 30.65 37.75
N ASP A 5 66.50 29.40 37.93
CA ASP A 5 66.36 28.30 36.98
C ASP A 5 64.89 28.03 36.73
N PRO A 6 64.32 28.07 35.45
CA PRO A 6 62.99 27.70 35.14
C PRO A 6 62.88 26.31 34.59
N SER A 7 62.92 25.28 35.42
CA SER A 7 62.63 23.92 35.01
C SER A 7 61.94 23.19 36.13
N LYS A 8 60.58 23.06 36.01
CA LYS A 8 59.78 21.95 36.54
C LYS A 8 58.28 22.37 36.63
N PHE A 9 57.59 22.35 35.52
CA PHE A 9 56.15 22.07 35.54
C PHE A 9 55.85 21.05 34.47
N ARG A 10 55.94 19.80 34.83
CA ARG A 10 55.49 18.69 34.01
C ARG A 10 54.05 18.40 34.42
N ALA A 11 53.07 18.93 33.69
CA ALA A 11 51.67 18.59 33.85
C ALA A 11 51.44 17.17 33.28
N SER A 12 51.21 16.22 34.19
CA SER A 12 50.72 14.89 33.85
C SER A 12 49.28 14.97 33.35
N MET A 13 49.09 14.96 32.05
CA MET A 13 47.76 14.79 31.48
C MET A 13 47.35 13.31 31.57
N ASN A 14 46.36 13.06 32.45
CA ASN A 14 45.75 11.75 32.62
C ASN A 14 44.95 11.37 31.36
N ASN A 15 45.55 10.49 30.56
CA ASN A 15 45.01 10.01 29.27
C ASN A 15 43.85 8.98 29.42
N LYS A 16 43.07 9.04 30.52
CA LYS A 16 41.98 8.09 30.81
C LYS A 16 40.57 8.60 30.48
N ILE A 17 40.45 9.83 29.96
CA ILE A 17 39.11 10.41 29.65
C ILE A 17 38.74 10.27 28.17
N LEU A 18 39.72 9.97 27.30
CA LEU A 18 39.49 9.89 25.86
C LEU A 18 38.59 8.71 25.37
N PRO A 19 38.65 7.49 26.01
CA PRO A 19 37.77 6.41 25.53
C PRO A 19 36.33 6.53 25.98
N ALA A 20 35.99 7.33 27.00
CA ALA A 20 34.61 7.49 27.47
C ALA A 20 33.78 8.45 26.58
N LEU A 21 34.43 9.40 25.92
CA LEU A 21 33.77 10.35 25.04
C LEU A 21 33.45 9.79 23.66
N ILE A 22 34.15 8.77 23.20
CA ILE A 22 33.91 8.07 21.93
C ILE A 22 32.71 7.10 22.04
N LEU A 23 32.48 6.55 23.25
CA LEU A 23 31.37 5.60 23.46
C LEU A 23 29.98 6.28 23.50
N VAL A 24 29.91 7.55 23.82
CA VAL A 24 28.65 8.33 23.86
C VAL A 24 28.23 8.81 22.47
N ALA A 25 29.14 8.96 21.53
CA ALA A 25 28.85 9.40 20.16
C ALA A 25 28.22 8.30 19.27
N LEU A 26 28.22 7.04 19.70
CA LEU A 26 27.63 5.91 18.96
C LEU A 26 26.23 5.52 19.47
N ALA A 27 25.65 6.26 20.40
CA ALA A 27 24.24 6.18 20.75
C ALA A 27 23.43 6.83 19.61
N SER A 28 23.51 6.23 18.45
CA SER A 28 22.91 6.57 17.19
C SER A 28 21.42 6.73 17.37
N VAL A 29 20.93 7.88 17.04
CA VAL A 29 19.58 8.24 16.72
C VAL A 29 19.00 7.16 15.82
N VAL A 30 18.35 6.15 16.40
CA VAL A 30 17.38 5.32 15.71
C VAL A 30 16.16 6.19 15.57
N LEU A 31 16.14 7.03 14.54
CA LEU A 31 14.91 7.65 14.09
C LEU A 31 13.97 6.50 13.71
N PRO A 32 12.74 6.45 14.23
CA PRO A 32 11.76 5.56 13.67
C PRO A 32 11.61 6.00 12.21
N VAL A 33 12.15 5.20 11.28
CA VAL A 33 11.80 5.28 9.87
C VAL A 33 10.35 4.82 9.86
N GLY A 34 9.42 5.78 9.94
CA GLY A 34 8.04 5.54 9.60
C GLY A 34 8.07 5.04 8.17
N ALA A 35 7.81 3.77 7.97
CA ALA A 35 7.55 3.20 6.66
C ALA A 35 6.21 3.81 6.19
N GLU A 36 6.28 5.04 5.68
CA GLU A 36 5.19 5.67 4.96
C GLU A 36 5.06 4.88 3.66
N LYS A 37 3.95 4.18 3.49
CA LYS A 37 3.77 3.34 2.30
C LYS A 37 3.99 4.18 1.05
N ALA A 38 4.90 3.71 0.21
CA ALA A 38 5.52 4.49 -0.86
C ALA A 38 4.53 5.07 -1.87
N ASP A 39 3.34 4.48 -2.03
CA ASP A 39 2.34 4.89 -3.02
C ASP A 39 1.38 5.99 -2.54
N ARG A 40 1.19 6.17 -1.22
CA ARG A 40 0.18 7.08 -0.66
C ARG A 40 0.33 8.51 -1.14
N ASN A 41 1.57 9.01 -1.18
CA ASN A 41 1.90 10.40 -1.52
C ASN A 41 2.30 10.58 -2.99
N LYS A 42 2.15 9.55 -3.83
CA LYS A 42 2.46 9.65 -5.25
C LYS A 42 1.32 10.35 -6.01
N PRO A 43 1.63 11.10 -7.06
CA PRO A 43 0.61 11.68 -7.91
C PRO A 43 -0.23 10.58 -8.58
N MET A 44 -1.53 10.86 -8.74
CA MET A 44 -2.46 10.03 -9.47
C MET A 44 -2.48 10.51 -10.93
N ASN A 45 -2.13 9.63 -11.87
CA ASN A 45 -2.20 9.89 -13.31
C ASN A 45 -3.28 9.01 -13.91
N ILE A 46 -4.13 9.56 -14.79
CA ILE A 46 -5.23 8.83 -15.43
C ILE A 46 -5.19 9.08 -16.93
N GLU A 47 -5.23 8.00 -17.70
CA GLU A 47 -5.38 7.98 -19.15
C GLU A 47 -6.74 7.40 -19.52
N SER A 48 -7.42 8.00 -20.52
CA SER A 48 -8.75 7.56 -20.98
C SER A 48 -9.04 8.09 -22.38
N ASP A 49 -10.11 7.61 -23.00
CA ASP A 49 -10.58 8.15 -24.29
C ASP A 49 -11.29 9.50 -24.12
N THR A 50 -11.98 9.73 -22.99
CA THR A 50 -12.70 10.99 -22.70
C THR A 50 -12.61 11.35 -21.23
N LEU A 51 -12.62 12.67 -20.94
CA LEU A 51 -12.70 13.24 -19.61
C LEU A 51 -13.85 14.25 -19.55
N ARG A 52 -14.68 14.16 -18.51
CA ARG A 52 -15.64 15.21 -18.10
C ARG A 52 -15.29 15.66 -16.69
N TYR A 53 -15.20 16.96 -16.48
CA TYR A 53 -14.93 17.55 -15.18
C TYR A 53 -16.08 18.45 -14.74
N ASP A 54 -16.53 18.28 -13.50
CA ASP A 54 -17.55 19.12 -12.85
C ASP A 54 -16.85 19.86 -11.69
N ASP A 55 -16.54 21.13 -11.90
CA ASP A 55 -15.82 21.96 -10.94
C ASP A 55 -16.63 22.20 -9.66
N LEU A 56 -17.95 22.32 -9.77
CA LEU A 56 -18.81 22.56 -8.61
C LEU A 56 -18.88 21.35 -7.68
N LYS A 57 -18.84 20.16 -8.24
CA LYS A 57 -18.88 18.89 -7.50
C LYS A 57 -17.49 18.32 -7.19
N GLN A 58 -16.43 18.92 -7.76
CA GLN A 58 -15.05 18.40 -7.69
C GLN A 58 -14.96 16.93 -8.12
N VAL A 59 -15.65 16.60 -9.23
CA VAL A 59 -15.73 15.26 -9.79
C VAL A 59 -15.18 15.23 -11.21
N SER A 60 -14.27 14.29 -11.46
CA SER A 60 -13.74 13.94 -12.77
C SER A 60 -14.24 12.57 -13.20
N ILE A 61 -14.83 12.45 -14.41
CA ILE A 61 -15.28 11.18 -14.97
C ILE A 61 -14.45 10.88 -16.22
N PHE A 62 -13.69 9.82 -16.15
CA PHE A 62 -12.86 9.28 -17.21
C PHE A 62 -13.59 8.07 -17.82
N THR A 63 -13.69 8.01 -19.15
CA THR A 63 -14.42 6.93 -19.82
C THR A 63 -13.63 6.40 -21.01
N GLY A 64 -13.68 5.09 -21.21
CA GLY A 64 -13.06 4.37 -22.31
C GLY A 64 -11.59 4.02 -22.03
N ARG A 65 -11.27 2.74 -22.02
CA ARG A 65 -9.90 2.18 -21.85
C ARG A 65 -9.12 2.81 -20.70
N VAL A 66 -9.79 3.07 -19.58
CA VAL A 66 -9.20 3.87 -18.50
C VAL A 66 -8.08 3.10 -17.80
N VAL A 67 -6.94 3.79 -17.62
CA VAL A 67 -5.80 3.33 -16.84
C VAL A 67 -5.42 4.42 -15.84
N LEU A 68 -5.50 4.09 -14.54
CA LEU A 68 -5.02 4.93 -13.46
C LEU A 68 -3.71 4.35 -12.92
N THR A 69 -2.73 5.22 -12.70
CA THR A 69 -1.46 4.87 -12.04
C THR A 69 -1.18 5.79 -10.87
N LYS A 70 -0.74 5.22 -9.74
CA LYS A 70 -0.31 5.96 -8.55
C LYS A 70 0.82 5.21 -7.86
N GLY A 71 2.07 5.63 -8.09
CA GLY A 71 3.23 4.85 -7.66
C GLY A 71 3.25 3.46 -8.30
N THR A 72 3.16 2.39 -7.51
CA THR A 72 3.10 1.00 -7.99
C THR A 72 1.67 0.52 -8.27
N ILE A 73 0.67 1.31 -7.84
CA ILE A 73 -0.75 1.01 -8.06
C ILE A 73 -1.08 1.21 -9.54
N VAL A 74 -1.71 0.22 -10.14
CA VAL A 74 -2.31 0.27 -11.48
C VAL A 74 -3.75 -0.19 -11.38
N ILE A 75 -4.70 0.67 -11.83
CA ILE A 75 -6.12 0.32 -11.89
C ILE A 75 -6.60 0.47 -13.32
N ARG A 76 -7.42 -0.46 -13.80
CA ARG A 76 -8.01 -0.43 -15.14
C ARG A 76 -9.51 -0.64 -15.07
N GLY A 77 -10.26 0.06 -15.93
CA GLY A 77 -11.71 -0.07 -16.05
C GLY A 77 -12.25 0.51 -17.35
N ALA A 78 -13.54 0.39 -17.51
CA ALA A 78 -14.27 1.07 -18.59
C ALA A 78 -14.56 2.53 -18.24
N GLN A 79 -14.76 2.81 -16.94
CA GLN A 79 -14.99 4.15 -16.41
C GLN A 79 -14.31 4.28 -15.04
N ILE A 80 -13.76 5.47 -14.76
CA ILE A 80 -13.29 5.87 -13.43
C ILE A 80 -13.92 7.22 -13.09
N GLU A 81 -14.61 7.30 -11.96
CA GLU A 81 -15.03 8.54 -11.33
C GLU A 81 -14.06 8.87 -10.19
N VAL A 82 -13.43 10.03 -10.26
CA VAL A 82 -12.54 10.53 -9.19
C VAL A 82 -13.19 11.73 -8.53
N ARG A 83 -13.27 11.70 -7.22
CA ARG A 83 -13.71 12.81 -6.38
C ARG A 83 -12.60 13.20 -5.42
N GLN A 84 -12.45 14.49 -5.16
CA GLN A 84 -11.59 15.02 -4.13
C GLN A 84 -12.42 15.67 -3.03
N ASP A 85 -12.09 15.39 -1.77
CA ASP A 85 -12.74 16.07 -0.65
C ASP A 85 -12.02 17.41 -0.31
N PRO A 86 -12.63 18.25 0.55
CA PRO A 86 -12.02 19.52 0.95
C PRO A 86 -10.66 19.39 1.66
N ASP A 87 -10.37 18.23 2.25
CA ASP A 87 -9.08 17.92 2.90
C ASP A 87 -8.01 17.48 1.88
N GLY A 88 -8.39 17.34 0.58
CA GLY A 88 -7.49 16.93 -0.50
C GLY A 88 -7.38 15.43 -0.71
N TYR A 89 -8.12 14.60 0.04
CA TYR A 89 -8.14 13.16 -0.19
C TYR A 89 -8.90 12.80 -1.47
N GLN A 90 -8.36 11.86 -2.21
CA GLN A 90 -8.93 11.39 -3.48
C GLN A 90 -9.63 10.05 -3.30
N TYR A 91 -10.81 9.94 -3.90
CA TYR A 91 -11.63 8.75 -3.93
C TYR A 91 -11.87 8.35 -5.38
N GLY A 92 -11.76 7.07 -5.69
CA GLY A 92 -11.95 6.57 -7.05
C GLY A 92 -12.96 5.44 -7.08
N LEU A 93 -14.03 5.59 -7.91
CA LEU A 93 -14.94 4.50 -8.23
C LEU A 93 -14.66 4.02 -9.65
N VAL A 94 -14.22 2.79 -9.77
CA VAL A 94 -13.88 2.15 -11.04
C VAL A 94 -14.94 1.15 -11.39
N THR A 95 -15.43 1.21 -12.62
CA THR A 95 -16.43 0.27 -13.16
C THR A 95 -15.82 -0.50 -14.32
N GLY A 96 -15.96 -1.82 -14.30
CA GLY A 96 -15.60 -2.70 -15.40
C GLY A 96 -16.53 -2.54 -16.62
N ALA A 97 -16.18 -3.18 -17.71
CA ALA A 97 -17.09 -3.36 -18.85
C ALA A 97 -18.01 -4.57 -18.62
N PRO A 98 -19.10 -4.74 -19.36
CA PRO A 98 -20.00 -5.89 -19.20
C PRO A 98 -19.32 -7.26 -19.32
N ASP A 99 -18.26 -7.34 -20.12
CA ASP A 99 -17.46 -8.54 -20.41
C ASP A 99 -16.08 -8.55 -19.76
N LYS A 100 -15.69 -7.48 -19.05
CA LYS A 100 -14.36 -7.32 -18.45
C LYS A 100 -14.43 -6.62 -17.10
N LEU A 101 -14.07 -7.33 -16.06
CA LEU A 101 -14.01 -6.78 -14.70
C LEU A 101 -13.03 -5.60 -14.60
N ALA A 102 -13.28 -4.72 -13.64
CA ALA A 102 -12.30 -3.75 -13.22
C ALA A 102 -11.11 -4.51 -12.58
N PHE A 103 -9.91 -4.00 -12.79
CA PHE A 103 -8.65 -4.63 -12.37
C PHE A 103 -7.81 -3.68 -11.54
N PHE A 104 -7.18 -4.22 -10.50
CA PHE A 104 -6.23 -3.55 -9.61
C PHE A 104 -4.95 -4.37 -9.49
N ARG A 105 -3.80 -3.70 -9.45
CA ARG A 105 -2.51 -4.29 -9.10
C ARG A 105 -1.69 -3.32 -8.29
N GLN A 106 -0.98 -3.83 -7.27
CA GLN A 106 -0.03 -3.07 -6.46
C GLN A 106 1.14 -3.95 -6.04
N LYS A 107 2.36 -3.39 -6.05
CA LYS A 107 3.53 -4.03 -5.42
C LYS A 107 3.46 -3.80 -3.91
N ARG A 108 3.70 -4.85 -3.12
CA ARG A 108 3.79 -4.74 -1.66
C ARG A 108 5.13 -4.13 -1.25
N ASP A 109 5.08 -3.31 -0.21
CA ASP A 109 6.28 -2.65 0.30
C ASP A 109 7.25 -3.66 0.93
N GLY A 110 8.55 -3.49 0.63
CA GLY A 110 9.63 -4.26 1.24
C GLY A 110 9.78 -5.70 0.76
N VAL A 111 8.93 -6.17 -0.16
CA VAL A 111 8.96 -7.55 -0.68
C VAL A 111 8.69 -7.61 -2.19
N GLU A 112 9.17 -8.66 -2.85
CA GLU A 112 8.89 -8.92 -4.27
C GLU A 112 7.55 -9.67 -4.43
N GLU A 113 6.49 -9.08 -3.89
CA GLU A 113 5.13 -9.60 -3.97
C GLU A 113 4.20 -8.55 -4.57
N PHE A 114 3.16 -9.05 -5.25
CA PHE A 114 2.11 -8.23 -5.83
C PHE A 114 0.76 -8.68 -5.33
N ILE A 115 -0.13 -7.71 -5.09
CA ILE A 115 -1.56 -7.95 -4.93
C ILE A 115 -2.24 -7.58 -6.24
N GLU A 116 -3.07 -8.48 -6.74
CA GLU A 116 -3.99 -8.23 -7.84
C GLU A 116 -5.42 -8.44 -7.36
N GLY A 117 -6.32 -7.57 -7.80
CA GLY A 117 -7.73 -7.65 -7.45
C GLY A 117 -8.61 -7.38 -8.66
N GLU A 118 -9.77 -8.03 -8.70
CA GLU A 118 -10.80 -7.86 -9.73
C GLU A 118 -12.18 -7.76 -9.09
N GLY A 119 -13.10 -7.08 -9.76
CA GLY A 119 -14.51 -6.97 -9.39
C GLY A 119 -15.30 -6.25 -10.47
N GLU A 120 -16.62 -6.31 -10.42
CA GLU A 120 -17.45 -5.47 -11.32
C GLU A 120 -17.22 -3.99 -11.03
N THR A 121 -16.99 -3.67 -9.74
CA THR A 121 -16.55 -2.35 -9.30
C THR A 121 -15.38 -2.44 -8.33
N ILE A 122 -14.51 -1.42 -8.36
CA ILE A 122 -13.43 -1.21 -7.42
C ILE A 122 -13.58 0.19 -6.85
N TYR A 123 -13.61 0.31 -5.53
CA TYR A 123 -13.61 1.61 -4.84
C TYR A 123 -12.29 1.80 -4.11
N TYR A 124 -11.58 2.87 -4.43
CA TYR A 124 -10.38 3.32 -3.76
C TYR A 124 -10.71 4.46 -2.82
N ASP A 125 -10.40 4.32 -1.54
CA ASP A 125 -10.50 5.35 -0.50
C ASP A 125 -9.09 5.83 -0.13
N GLY A 126 -8.74 7.03 -0.59
CA GLY A 126 -7.42 7.59 -0.33
C GLY A 126 -7.23 8.09 1.11
N LYS A 127 -8.32 8.33 1.87
CA LYS A 127 -8.24 8.73 3.28
C LYS A 127 -8.01 7.53 4.19
N ALA A 128 -8.82 6.48 4.00
CA ALA A 128 -8.68 5.22 4.73
C ALA A 128 -7.54 4.35 4.20
N ASP A 129 -7.04 4.64 3.01
CA ASP A 129 -6.05 3.85 2.27
C ASP A 129 -6.50 2.39 2.09
N THR A 130 -7.72 2.24 1.58
CA THR A 130 -8.36 0.94 1.34
C THR A 130 -8.82 0.79 -0.09
N VAL A 131 -8.89 -0.46 -0.54
CA VAL A 131 -9.45 -0.84 -1.85
C VAL A 131 -10.55 -1.86 -1.63
N THR A 132 -11.75 -1.55 -2.09
CA THR A 132 -12.92 -2.43 -1.99
C THR A 132 -13.29 -2.97 -3.37
N PHE A 133 -13.31 -4.28 -3.52
CA PHE A 133 -13.75 -4.99 -4.72
C PHE A 133 -15.15 -5.51 -4.47
N THR A 134 -16.07 -5.24 -5.40
CA THR A 134 -17.48 -5.60 -5.23
C THR A 134 -18.00 -6.36 -6.45
N GLN A 135 -18.77 -7.42 -6.20
CA GLN A 135 -19.37 -8.33 -7.18
C GLN A 135 -18.33 -9.06 -8.02
N LYS A 136 -18.39 -10.40 -7.99
CA LYS A 136 -17.37 -11.28 -8.58
C LYS A 136 -15.96 -10.94 -8.08
N ALA A 137 -15.87 -10.49 -6.80
CA ALA A 137 -14.63 -10.03 -6.23
C ALA A 137 -13.62 -11.17 -6.10
N GLN A 138 -12.40 -10.92 -6.54
CA GLN A 138 -11.25 -11.81 -6.45
C GLN A 138 -10.02 -11.03 -6.03
N LEU A 139 -9.22 -11.59 -5.11
CA LEU A 139 -7.93 -11.06 -4.70
C LEU A 139 -6.89 -12.16 -4.77
N ARG A 140 -5.76 -11.87 -5.40
CA ARG A 140 -4.63 -12.79 -5.60
C ARG A 140 -3.35 -12.17 -5.06
N ARG A 141 -2.52 -12.97 -4.45
CA ARG A 141 -1.16 -12.60 -4.07
C ARG A 141 -0.17 -13.37 -4.94
N TYR A 142 0.75 -12.65 -5.56
CA TYR A 142 1.83 -13.21 -6.34
C TYR A 142 3.16 -13.02 -5.64
N ARG A 143 4.03 -14.03 -5.68
CA ARG A 143 5.45 -13.97 -5.28
C ARG A 143 6.28 -14.06 -6.56
N GLY A 144 6.81 -12.91 -7.00
CA GLY A 144 7.33 -12.82 -8.36
C GLY A 144 6.23 -13.09 -9.38
N THR A 145 6.37 -14.16 -10.18
CA THR A 145 5.36 -14.61 -11.16
C THR A 145 4.47 -15.74 -10.65
N ALA A 146 4.79 -16.32 -9.49
CA ALA A 146 4.05 -17.47 -8.95
C ALA A 146 2.81 -17.00 -8.18
N LEU A 147 1.65 -17.58 -8.50
CA LEU A 147 0.43 -17.40 -7.71
C LEU A 147 0.66 -18.05 -6.34
N GLY A 148 0.51 -17.25 -5.29
CA GLY A 148 0.51 -17.71 -3.90
C GLY A 148 -0.91 -17.95 -3.42
N ASP A 149 -1.55 -16.91 -2.88
CA ASP A 149 -2.87 -17.02 -2.29
C ASP A 149 -3.94 -16.44 -3.23
N GLU A 150 -5.13 -17.01 -3.19
CA GLU A 150 -6.30 -16.52 -3.91
C GLU A 150 -7.54 -16.59 -3.01
N VAL A 151 -8.33 -15.51 -3.00
CA VAL A 151 -9.62 -15.47 -2.31
C VAL A 151 -10.69 -14.89 -3.23
N THR A 152 -11.92 -15.41 -3.11
CA THR A 152 -13.09 -14.95 -3.88
C THR A 152 -14.30 -14.76 -2.97
N GLY A 153 -15.10 -13.77 -3.26
CA GLY A 153 -16.31 -13.43 -2.52
C GLY A 153 -17.21 -12.43 -3.25
N ALA A 154 -18.21 -11.93 -2.57
CA ALA A 154 -19.07 -10.87 -3.10
C ALA A 154 -18.44 -9.49 -2.87
N VAL A 155 -17.79 -9.30 -1.72
CA VAL A 155 -17.06 -8.09 -1.36
C VAL A 155 -15.72 -8.47 -0.76
N ILE A 156 -14.65 -7.82 -1.19
CA ILE A 156 -13.32 -7.93 -0.60
C ILE A 156 -12.84 -6.52 -0.28
N VAL A 157 -12.43 -6.28 0.96
CA VAL A 157 -11.78 -5.03 1.38
C VAL A 157 -10.33 -5.33 1.67
N TYR A 158 -9.42 -4.64 0.98
CA TYR A 158 -7.99 -4.69 1.20
C TYR A 158 -7.51 -3.39 1.84
N GLU A 159 -6.81 -3.52 2.96
CA GLU A 159 -6.23 -2.42 3.71
C GLU A 159 -4.75 -2.28 3.35
N ASN A 160 -4.40 -1.23 2.60
CA ASN A 160 -3.02 -1.01 2.15
C ASN A 160 -2.03 -0.83 3.31
N LEU A 161 -2.45 -0.17 4.40
CA LEU A 161 -1.57 0.12 5.54
C LEU A 161 -1.16 -1.12 6.33
N THR A 162 -2.03 -2.10 6.42
CA THR A 162 -1.86 -3.28 7.28
C THR A 162 -1.60 -4.56 6.50
N ASP A 163 -1.74 -4.53 5.17
CA ASP A 163 -1.73 -5.69 4.28
C ASP A 163 -2.78 -6.75 4.65
N LYS A 164 -3.85 -6.32 5.32
CA LYS A 164 -4.98 -7.18 5.67
C LYS A 164 -6.06 -7.11 4.63
N PHE A 165 -6.83 -8.18 4.53
CA PHE A 165 -8.05 -8.18 3.75
C PHE A 165 -9.17 -8.88 4.51
N SER A 166 -10.40 -8.46 4.26
CA SER A 166 -11.61 -9.12 4.71
C SER A 166 -12.46 -9.51 3.50
N VAL A 167 -13.17 -10.63 3.59
CA VAL A 167 -13.99 -11.16 2.50
C VAL A 167 -15.38 -11.44 3.03
N ASP A 168 -16.40 -10.94 2.32
CA ASP A 168 -17.81 -11.22 2.60
C ASP A 168 -18.43 -11.95 1.39
N GLY A 169 -19.18 -13.02 1.67
CA GLY A 169 -19.94 -13.76 0.66
C GLY A 169 -21.24 -13.05 0.23
N ASN A 170 -21.66 -12.02 0.94
CA ASN A 170 -22.90 -11.29 0.69
C ASN A 170 -22.61 -9.80 0.47
N VAL A 171 -23.25 -9.21 -0.55
CA VAL A 171 -23.30 -7.75 -0.68
C VAL A 171 -24.33 -7.25 0.34
N LYS A 172 -23.89 -6.54 1.39
CA LYS A 172 -24.81 -5.87 2.30
C LYS A 172 -25.55 -4.78 1.52
N GLN A 173 -26.88 -4.92 1.43
CA GLN A 173 -27.70 -3.93 0.74
C GLN A 173 -27.71 -2.62 1.55
N THR A 174 -27.49 -1.50 0.88
CA THR A 174 -27.95 -0.20 1.33
C THR A 174 -29.49 -0.18 1.27
N PRO A 175 -30.22 0.60 2.14
CA PRO A 175 -31.67 0.49 2.30
C PRO A 175 -32.52 1.02 1.14
N SER A 176 -32.08 0.91 -0.09
CA SER A 176 -32.83 1.30 -1.28
C SER A 176 -32.99 0.12 -2.25
N GLY A 177 -33.95 -0.70 -1.89
CA GLY A 177 -34.71 -1.69 -2.64
C GLY A 177 -34.18 -2.23 -3.95
N THR A 178 -33.69 -3.45 -3.94
CA THR A 178 -34.05 -4.58 -4.81
C THR A 178 -33.19 -5.76 -4.38
N SER A 179 -33.85 -6.81 -3.89
CA SER A 179 -33.22 -8.00 -3.34
C SER A 179 -32.66 -8.89 -4.44
N SER A 180 -31.35 -8.96 -4.57
CA SER A 180 -30.71 -10.15 -5.11
C SER A 180 -29.87 -10.80 -3.99
N THR A 181 -30.49 -11.70 -3.26
CA THR A 181 -29.84 -12.58 -2.30
C THR A 181 -29.01 -13.60 -3.05
N SER A 182 -27.82 -13.23 -3.50
CA SER A 182 -26.79 -14.22 -3.79
C SER A 182 -26.06 -14.51 -2.48
N SER A 183 -26.50 -15.52 -1.73
CA SER A 183 -25.73 -16.07 -0.62
C SER A 183 -24.48 -16.72 -1.22
N GLY A 184 -23.48 -15.92 -1.54
CA GLY A 184 -22.20 -16.37 -2.07
C GLY A 184 -21.36 -16.93 -0.93
N ARG A 185 -20.69 -18.06 -1.19
CA ARG A 185 -19.67 -18.59 -0.26
C ARG A 185 -18.34 -17.91 -0.55
N VAL A 186 -17.62 -17.54 0.51
CA VAL A 186 -16.21 -17.18 0.40
C VAL A 186 -15.39 -18.43 0.08
N ARG A 187 -14.42 -18.31 -0.82
CA ARG A 187 -13.45 -19.35 -1.12
C ARG A 187 -12.05 -18.80 -0.94
N ALA A 188 -11.15 -19.59 -0.38
CA ALA A 188 -9.74 -19.25 -0.24
C ALA A 188 -8.87 -20.43 -0.62
N MET A 189 -7.83 -20.18 -1.40
CA MET A 189 -6.70 -21.04 -1.66
C MET A 189 -5.49 -20.38 -1.00
N LEU A 190 -4.88 -21.06 -0.03
CA LEU A 190 -3.72 -20.55 0.72
C LEU A 190 -2.53 -21.47 0.46
N THR A 191 -1.44 -20.88 -0.02
CA THR A 191 -0.21 -21.62 -0.30
C THR A 191 0.70 -21.60 0.92
N PRO A 192 1.19 -22.76 1.40
CA PRO A 192 2.17 -22.78 2.48
C PRO A 192 3.39 -21.94 2.14
N LYS A 193 3.96 -21.30 3.17
CA LYS A 193 5.23 -20.60 3.00
C LYS A 193 6.30 -21.64 2.66
N PRO A 194 7.13 -21.43 1.61
CA PRO A 194 8.25 -22.32 1.34
C PRO A 194 9.13 -22.42 2.58
N ASP A 195 9.43 -23.65 3.02
CA ASP A 195 10.40 -23.89 4.09
C ASP A 195 11.76 -23.38 3.64
N THR A 196 12.22 -22.29 4.25
CA THR A 196 13.58 -21.75 4.07
C THR A 196 14.62 -22.54 4.90
N ALA A 197 14.39 -23.82 5.13
CA ALA A 197 15.25 -24.67 5.95
C ALA A 197 15.53 -26.01 5.29
N ALA A 198 16.42 -26.01 4.31
CA ALA A 198 17.33 -27.11 4.07
C ALA A 198 18.70 -26.50 3.79
N GLY A 199 19.40 -26.12 4.87
CA GLY A 199 20.84 -25.95 4.80
C GLY A 199 21.45 -27.28 4.35
N PRO A 200 22.57 -27.26 3.60
CA PRO A 200 23.19 -28.49 3.11
C PRO A 200 23.55 -29.37 4.30
N ALA A 201 23.00 -30.61 4.28
CA ALA A 201 23.48 -31.68 5.16
C ALA A 201 24.97 -31.88 4.86
N LYS A 202 25.78 -31.76 5.93
CA LYS A 202 27.20 -32.12 5.92
C LYS A 202 27.35 -33.62 5.87
#